data_fa468aab425180feed7c16046c5ade63
#
_entry.id   fa468aab425180feed7c16046c5ade63
#
_cell.length_a   1.000
_cell.length_b   1.000
_cell.length_c   1.000
_cell.angle_alpha   90.00
_cell.angle_beta   90.00
_cell.angle_gamma   90.00
#
_symmetry.space_group_name_H-M   'P 1'
#
loop_
_entity.id
_entity.type
_entity.pdbx_description
1 polymer ?
#
loop_
_entity_poly.entity_id
_entity_poly.type
_entity_poly.pdbx_seq_one_letter_code
_entity_poly.pdbx_strand_id
1 'polypeptide(L)'
;ELERNTISQNVKMGCLARARDGRWGGNRVLGYDIVPIEGTENKKRKDRKLIINEKEAESVRLIFNEYSNGRGYKAITNKLNKLGYKTKKGNDFSVGSIRDILTNPVYIGKIRYNVRQDWSEKRRRNINSNPIITDGIHEAIIDEKLWDKVQTILESKKGKPARIYDGEYPLTGILKCPKCGAGMVIMRTTNTLKDGTKKRIQYYACGNWKNKGTAVCNSNSIRVNKANEYVFTKISELLSNEKMVKTIVNNINRERQKKINPAKKELERIDKELEKIDRKKTKLFEAY
;
A
#
# COMPACT_ATOMS: atom_id res chain seq x y z
N GLU A 1 -3.79 -23.19 22.19
CA GLU A 1 -4.29 -21.78 22.07
C GLU A 1 -3.61 -20.88 23.13
N LEU A 2 -3.50 -21.31 24.38
CA LEU A 2 -2.79 -20.60 25.47
C LEU A 2 -1.35 -20.34 25.12
N GLU A 3 -0.61 -21.34 24.64
CA GLU A 3 0.81 -21.21 24.26
C GLU A 3 1.01 -20.16 23.13
N ARG A 4 0.14 -20.18 22.11
CA ARG A 4 0.16 -19.20 21.01
C ARG A 4 -0.09 -17.77 21.51
N ASN A 5 -1.00 -17.60 22.46
CA ASN A 5 -1.29 -16.30 23.07
C ASN A 5 -0.10 -15.80 23.90
N THR A 6 0.51 -16.66 24.69
CA THR A 6 1.71 -16.34 25.48
C THR A 6 2.88 -15.93 24.58
N ILE A 7 3.16 -16.68 23.51
CA ILE A 7 4.20 -16.31 22.52
C ILE A 7 3.90 -14.94 21.91
N SER A 8 2.65 -14.68 21.51
CA SER A 8 2.23 -13.40 20.94
C SER A 8 2.46 -12.23 21.90
N GLN A 9 2.10 -12.41 23.18
CA GLN A 9 2.32 -11.41 24.24
C GLN A 9 3.82 -11.15 24.47
N ASN A 10 4.62 -12.19 24.59
CA ASN A 10 6.06 -12.08 24.79
C ASN A 10 6.74 -11.35 23.61
N VAL A 11 6.32 -11.63 22.37
CA VAL A 11 6.82 -10.90 21.19
C VAL A 11 6.44 -9.42 21.25
N LYS A 12 5.19 -9.10 21.64
CA LYS A 12 4.74 -7.70 21.78
C LYS A 12 5.54 -6.96 22.86
N MET A 13 5.75 -7.59 24.01
CA MET A 13 6.55 -7.01 25.11
C MET A 13 8.00 -6.78 24.69
N GLY A 14 8.62 -7.73 24.02
CA GLY A 14 9.99 -7.57 23.51
C GLY A 14 10.13 -6.50 22.44
N CYS A 15 9.10 -6.30 21.58
CA CYS A 15 9.07 -5.19 20.62
C CYS A 15 8.89 -3.83 21.32
N LEU A 16 8.07 -3.79 22.37
CA LEU A 16 7.84 -2.62 23.20
C LEU A 16 9.11 -2.16 23.93
N ALA A 17 9.80 -3.10 24.58
CA ALA A 17 11.06 -2.84 25.28
C ALA A 17 12.10 -2.27 24.30
N ARG A 18 12.32 -2.89 23.15
CA ARG A 18 13.23 -2.38 22.10
C ARG A 18 12.89 -0.96 21.64
N ALA A 19 11.60 -0.67 21.45
CA ALA A 19 11.19 0.67 21.06
C ALA A 19 11.48 1.70 22.14
N ARG A 20 11.28 1.36 23.43
CA ARG A 20 11.63 2.23 24.58
C ARG A 20 13.12 2.47 24.71
N ASP A 21 13.93 1.44 24.39
CA ASP A 21 15.40 1.53 24.40
C ASP A 21 15.95 2.26 23.15
N GLY A 22 15.12 2.83 22.29
CA GLY A 22 15.56 3.50 21.08
C GLY A 22 16.17 2.60 20.02
N ARG A 23 16.00 1.26 20.11
CA ARG A 23 16.57 0.29 19.16
C ARG A 23 15.63 0.03 17.99
N TRP A 24 16.22 -0.13 16.80
CA TRP A 24 15.41 -0.33 15.61
C TRP A 24 14.80 -1.74 15.53
N GLY A 25 13.48 -1.81 15.55
CA GLY A 25 12.72 -3.05 15.38
C GLY A 25 11.92 -3.13 14.08
N GLY A 26 12.01 -2.10 13.22
CA GLY A 26 11.20 -1.98 12.00
C GLY A 26 11.82 -2.59 10.75
N ASN A 27 11.14 -2.35 9.63
CA ASN A 27 11.58 -2.73 8.29
C ASN A 27 12.59 -1.72 7.72
N ARG A 28 13.07 -1.98 6.49
CA ARG A 28 13.96 -1.08 5.74
C ARG A 28 13.34 0.29 5.57
N VAL A 29 14.13 1.34 5.83
CA VAL A 29 13.75 2.75 5.69
C VAL A 29 14.68 3.40 4.67
N LEU A 30 14.13 4.23 3.79
CA LEU A 30 14.93 5.00 2.83
C LEU A 30 15.85 5.97 3.59
N GLY A 31 17.07 6.13 3.14
CA GLY A 31 18.06 6.98 3.78
C GLY A 31 18.88 6.28 4.88
N TYR A 32 18.51 5.06 5.25
CA TYR A 32 19.21 4.31 6.28
C TYR A 32 19.49 2.86 5.87
N ASP A 33 20.63 2.35 6.32
CA ASP A 33 20.94 0.92 6.32
C ASP A 33 20.78 0.35 7.73
N ILE A 34 20.37 -0.92 7.81
CA ILE A 34 20.13 -1.61 9.06
C ILE A 34 21.37 -2.45 9.38
N VAL A 35 22.03 -2.17 10.50
CA VAL A 35 23.20 -2.93 10.96
C VAL A 35 22.95 -3.53 12.34
N PRO A 36 23.57 -4.69 12.66
CA PRO A 36 23.56 -5.23 14.01
C PRO A 36 24.31 -4.31 14.97
N ILE A 37 23.92 -4.30 16.24
CA ILE A 37 24.65 -3.62 17.32
C ILE A 37 25.73 -4.58 17.82
N GLU A 38 26.96 -4.13 17.91
CA GLU A 38 28.09 -4.89 18.46
C GLU A 38 27.80 -5.34 19.88
N GLY A 39 28.30 -6.52 20.28
CA GLY A 39 28.07 -7.11 21.60
C GLY A 39 26.71 -7.79 21.80
N THR A 40 25.88 -7.85 20.76
CA THR A 40 24.60 -8.59 20.82
C THR A 40 24.64 -9.92 20.04
N GLU A 41 25.81 -10.38 19.67
CA GLU A 41 26.05 -11.53 18.78
C GLU A 41 25.52 -12.84 19.34
N ASN A 42 25.55 -13.01 20.66
CA ASN A 42 25.10 -14.21 21.38
C ASN A 42 23.58 -14.24 21.65
N LYS A 43 22.82 -13.19 21.27
CA LYS A 43 21.37 -13.18 21.43
C LYS A 43 20.71 -13.91 20.26
N LYS A 44 19.69 -14.73 20.53
CA LYS A 44 18.85 -15.38 19.51
C LYS A 44 18.25 -14.38 18.47
N ARG A 45 18.08 -13.12 18.85
CA ARG A 45 17.75 -11.99 17.97
C ARG A 45 18.74 -10.86 18.18
N LYS A 46 19.57 -10.58 17.18
CA LYS A 46 20.51 -9.45 17.19
C LYS A 46 19.74 -8.13 17.25
N ASP A 47 20.11 -7.27 18.19
CA ASP A 47 19.61 -5.90 18.20
C ASP A 47 20.18 -5.13 17.01
N ARG A 48 19.43 -4.18 16.48
CA ARG A 48 19.75 -3.49 15.23
C ARG A 48 19.66 -1.98 15.41
N LYS A 49 20.57 -1.26 14.76
CA LYS A 49 20.53 0.19 14.63
C LYS A 49 20.47 0.62 13.16
N LEU A 50 20.08 1.86 12.95
CA LEU A 50 20.09 2.52 11.64
C LEU A 50 21.38 3.31 11.49
N ILE A 51 22.02 3.23 10.32
CA ILE A 51 23.16 4.06 9.92
C ILE A 51 22.75 4.80 8.66
N ILE A 52 23.13 6.07 8.53
CA ILE A 52 22.81 6.89 7.36
C ILE A 52 23.46 6.30 6.11
N ASN A 53 22.64 6.13 5.06
CA ASN A 53 23.09 5.84 3.70
C ASN A 53 23.03 7.14 2.91
N GLU A 54 24.18 7.79 2.69
CA GLU A 54 24.25 9.13 2.11
C GLU A 54 23.61 9.24 0.73
N LYS A 55 23.74 8.22 -0.13
CA LYS A 55 23.13 8.20 -1.47
C LYS A 55 21.60 8.27 -1.40
N GLU A 56 21.00 7.57 -0.42
CA GLU A 56 19.56 7.59 -0.24
C GLU A 56 19.11 8.81 0.59
N ALA A 57 19.91 9.24 1.56
CA ALA A 57 19.64 10.39 2.42
C ALA A 57 19.54 11.70 1.64
N GLU A 58 20.31 11.85 0.55
CA GLU A 58 20.18 12.96 -0.38
C GLU A 58 18.74 13.12 -0.91
N SER A 59 18.10 12.02 -1.31
CA SER A 59 16.72 12.03 -1.77
C SER A 59 15.73 12.43 -0.66
N VAL A 60 15.99 12.04 0.58
CA VAL A 60 15.18 12.42 1.75
C VAL A 60 15.32 13.92 2.03
N ARG A 61 16.54 14.44 2.08
CA ARG A 61 16.80 15.88 2.25
C ARG A 61 16.14 16.72 1.14
N LEU A 62 16.22 16.26 -0.10
CA LEU A 62 15.54 16.90 -1.24
C LEU A 62 14.01 16.95 -1.05
N ILE A 63 13.39 15.87 -0.58
CA ILE A 63 11.94 15.80 -0.32
C ILE A 63 11.53 16.85 0.71
N PHE A 64 12.23 16.93 1.84
CA PHE A 64 11.92 17.89 2.91
C PHE A 64 12.12 19.33 2.48
N ASN A 65 13.24 19.65 1.81
CA ASN A 65 13.52 20.97 1.29
C ASN A 65 12.50 21.44 0.25
N GLU A 66 12.19 20.61 -0.73
CA GLU A 66 11.19 20.94 -1.75
C GLU A 66 9.80 21.19 -1.15
N TYR A 67 9.41 20.36 -0.16
CA TYR A 67 8.12 20.51 0.50
C TYR A 67 8.05 21.77 1.37
N SER A 68 9.12 22.10 2.10
CA SER A 68 9.24 23.34 2.91
C SER A 68 9.21 24.60 2.06
N ASN A 69 9.60 24.49 0.78
CA ASN A 69 9.53 25.56 -0.22
C ASN A 69 8.15 25.60 -0.96
N GLY A 70 7.14 24.91 -0.43
CA GLY A 70 5.77 24.99 -0.92
C GLY A 70 5.43 24.06 -2.08
N ARG A 71 6.35 23.23 -2.55
CA ARG A 71 6.06 22.26 -3.63
C ARG A 71 5.11 21.16 -3.15
N GLY A 72 4.13 20.80 -3.97
CA GLY A 72 3.18 19.73 -3.67
C GLY A 72 3.77 18.33 -3.90
N TYR A 73 3.19 17.31 -3.25
CA TYR A 73 3.62 15.91 -3.36
C TYR A 73 3.86 15.42 -4.80
N LYS A 74 2.95 15.75 -5.72
CA LYS A 74 3.06 15.31 -7.13
C LYS A 74 4.25 15.94 -7.85
N ALA A 75 4.55 17.21 -7.57
CA ALA A 75 5.70 17.90 -8.17
C ALA A 75 7.01 17.30 -7.67
N ILE A 76 7.11 17.03 -6.36
CA ILE A 76 8.27 16.37 -5.74
C ILE A 76 8.43 14.95 -6.30
N THR A 77 7.37 14.17 -6.33
CA THR A 77 7.38 12.81 -6.92
C THR A 77 7.93 12.83 -8.35
N ASN A 78 7.40 13.72 -9.17
CA ASN A 78 7.84 13.84 -10.57
C ASN A 78 9.30 14.27 -10.70
N LYS A 79 9.78 15.20 -9.85
CA LYS A 79 11.17 15.65 -9.82
C LYS A 79 12.11 14.49 -9.48
N LEU A 80 11.82 13.75 -8.40
CA LEU A 80 12.64 12.59 -7.98
C LEU A 80 12.70 11.50 -9.06
N ASN A 81 11.56 11.16 -9.65
CA ASN A 81 11.51 10.15 -10.71
C ASN A 81 12.24 10.60 -11.98
N LYS A 82 12.22 11.91 -12.33
CA LYS A 82 13.01 12.46 -13.42
C LYS A 82 14.50 12.42 -13.16
N LEU A 83 14.94 12.66 -11.92
CA LEU A 83 16.33 12.58 -11.49
C LEU A 83 16.81 11.13 -11.32
N GLY A 84 15.93 10.14 -11.49
CA GLY A 84 16.29 8.72 -11.41
C GLY A 84 16.35 8.15 -10.00
N TYR A 85 16.00 8.92 -8.97
CA TYR A 85 15.92 8.39 -7.60
C TYR A 85 14.89 7.28 -7.47
N LYS A 86 15.21 6.29 -6.65
CA LYS A 86 14.34 5.14 -6.37
C LYS A 86 14.04 5.01 -4.87
N THR A 87 12.92 4.39 -4.57
CA THR A 87 12.59 4.00 -3.19
C THR A 87 13.50 2.88 -2.71
N LYS A 88 13.55 2.61 -1.40
CA LYS A 88 14.34 1.51 -0.78
C LYS A 88 14.10 0.13 -1.41
N LYS A 89 12.98 -0.07 -2.13
CA LYS A 89 12.64 -1.29 -2.87
C LYS A 89 12.98 -1.23 -4.35
N GLY A 90 13.67 -0.19 -4.82
CA GLY A 90 14.00 0.01 -6.23
C GLY A 90 12.85 0.51 -7.13
N ASN A 91 11.68 0.80 -6.56
CA ASN A 91 10.53 1.31 -7.32
C ASN A 91 10.59 2.83 -7.49
N ASP A 92 9.81 3.34 -8.47
CA ASP A 92 9.58 4.78 -8.60
C ASP A 92 8.83 5.33 -7.39
N PHE A 93 9.13 6.58 -7.04
CA PHE A 93 8.38 7.29 -6.01
C PHE A 93 6.92 7.49 -6.42
N SER A 94 6.05 7.49 -5.43
CA SER A 94 4.62 7.81 -5.56
C SER A 94 4.24 8.95 -4.61
N VAL A 95 3.11 9.58 -4.86
CA VAL A 95 2.54 10.60 -3.95
C VAL A 95 2.38 10.07 -2.53
N GLY A 96 1.99 8.79 -2.40
CA GLY A 96 1.88 8.13 -1.09
C GLY A 96 3.22 7.98 -0.38
N SER A 97 4.28 7.55 -1.10
CA SER A 97 5.61 7.40 -0.51
C SER A 97 6.20 8.74 -0.02
N ILE A 98 5.99 9.84 -0.77
CA ILE A 98 6.41 11.17 -0.32
C ILE A 98 5.69 11.57 0.98
N ARG A 99 4.37 11.35 1.06
CA ARG A 99 3.62 11.66 2.27
C ARG A 99 4.10 10.85 3.47
N ASP A 100 4.34 9.55 3.26
CA ASP A 100 4.79 8.66 4.34
C ASP A 100 6.20 9.05 4.83
N ILE A 101 7.09 9.51 3.95
CA ILE A 101 8.41 10.03 4.30
C ILE A 101 8.28 11.32 5.14
N LEU A 102 7.52 12.30 4.67
CA LEU A 102 7.35 13.59 5.36
C LEU A 102 6.68 13.48 6.75
N THR A 103 6.02 12.36 7.06
CA THR A 103 5.34 12.13 8.34
C THR A 103 6.05 11.10 9.23
N ASN A 104 7.22 10.62 8.84
CA ASN A 104 7.93 9.60 9.59
C ASN A 104 9.02 10.22 10.49
N PRO A 105 8.85 10.19 11.82
CA PRO A 105 9.79 10.82 12.76
C PRO A 105 11.17 10.15 12.82
N VAL A 106 11.38 9.03 12.16
CA VAL A 106 12.67 8.37 12.05
C VAL A 106 13.74 9.32 11.46
N TYR A 107 13.34 10.25 10.60
CA TYR A 107 14.27 11.19 9.95
C TYR A 107 14.80 12.28 10.87
N ILE A 108 14.20 12.47 12.06
CA ILE A 108 14.70 13.33 13.14
C ILE A 108 15.24 12.52 14.33
N GLY A 109 15.69 11.30 14.09
CA GLY A 109 16.27 10.48 15.14
C GLY A 109 15.28 9.82 16.10
N LYS A 110 13.96 9.85 15.83
CA LYS A 110 12.94 9.29 16.72
C LYS A 110 12.38 7.96 16.21
N ILE A 111 12.08 7.05 17.12
CA ILE A 111 11.43 5.78 16.83
C ILE A 111 9.94 5.89 17.17
N ARG A 112 9.11 5.44 16.26
CA ARG A 112 7.66 5.37 16.43
C ARG A 112 7.19 3.92 16.40
N TYR A 113 6.59 3.47 17.48
CA TYR A 113 6.08 2.10 17.63
C TYR A 113 4.59 2.08 17.98
N ASN A 114 3.92 1.00 17.62
CA ASN A 114 2.51 0.74 17.90
C ASN A 114 1.54 1.82 17.40
N VAL A 115 1.75 2.31 16.18
CA VAL A 115 0.88 3.30 15.52
C VAL A 115 -0.49 2.73 15.17
N ARG A 116 -0.59 1.42 15.03
CA ARG A 116 -1.83 0.72 14.66
C ARG A 116 -2.06 -0.44 15.61
N GLN A 117 -3.27 -0.51 16.15
CA GLN A 117 -3.74 -1.59 17.00
C GLN A 117 -4.61 -2.56 16.20
N ASP A 118 -4.79 -3.78 16.72
CA ASP A 118 -5.70 -4.80 16.17
C ASP A 118 -5.55 -5.02 14.66
N TRP A 119 -4.29 -5.15 14.23
CA TRP A 119 -3.97 -5.27 12.81
C TRP A 119 -4.64 -6.48 12.14
N SER A 120 -4.84 -7.57 12.86
CA SER A 120 -5.50 -8.79 12.37
C SER A 120 -6.97 -8.56 12.02
N GLU A 121 -7.66 -7.73 12.79
CA GLU A 121 -9.10 -7.49 12.65
C GLU A 121 -9.40 -6.22 11.84
N LYS A 122 -8.80 -5.12 12.25
CA LYS A 122 -9.12 -3.79 11.69
C LYS A 122 -8.11 -3.29 10.66
N ARG A 123 -7.04 -4.05 10.43
CA ARG A 123 -5.99 -3.73 9.45
C ARG A 123 -5.45 -2.30 9.64
N ARG A 124 -5.57 -1.47 8.60
CA ARG A 124 -5.07 -0.07 8.61
C ARG A 124 -6.04 0.93 9.27
N ARG A 125 -7.22 0.52 9.66
CA ARG A 125 -8.28 1.43 10.13
C ARG A 125 -8.16 1.80 11.59
N ASN A 126 -7.55 0.96 12.43
CA ASN A 126 -7.39 1.24 13.84
C ASN A 126 -6.06 1.96 14.11
N ILE A 127 -6.12 3.27 14.25
CA ILE A 127 -4.97 4.10 14.61
C ILE A 127 -4.92 4.18 16.14
N ASN A 128 -3.75 3.89 16.72
CA ASN A 128 -3.53 4.07 18.13
C ASN A 128 -3.47 5.57 18.45
N SER A 129 -4.30 6.03 19.37
CA SER A 129 -4.30 7.42 19.85
C SER A 129 -3.04 7.77 20.64
N ASN A 130 -2.37 6.77 21.21
CA ASN A 130 -1.18 6.96 22.03
C ASN A 130 -0.02 6.04 21.56
N PRO A 131 0.56 6.27 20.37
CA PRO A 131 1.73 5.53 19.90
C PRO A 131 2.96 5.88 20.75
N ILE A 132 3.89 4.95 20.86
CA ILE A 132 5.14 5.21 21.55
C ILE A 132 6.07 5.94 20.58
N ILE A 133 6.54 7.12 21.02
CA ILE A 133 7.56 7.90 20.32
C ILE A 133 8.70 8.12 21.30
N THR A 134 9.88 7.65 20.95
CA THR A 134 11.10 7.74 21.78
C THR A 134 12.28 8.19 20.92
N ASP A 135 13.29 8.73 21.57
CA ASP A 135 14.54 9.02 20.89
C ASP A 135 15.21 7.70 20.46
N GLY A 136 15.64 7.65 19.23
CA GLY A 136 16.37 6.51 18.67
C GLY A 136 17.87 6.66 18.90
N ILE A 137 18.60 5.54 18.87
CA ILE A 137 20.07 5.54 18.92
C ILE A 137 20.72 5.87 17.57
N HIS A 138 19.94 6.22 16.56
CA HIS A 138 20.41 6.53 15.21
C HIS A 138 20.47 8.05 14.98
N GLU A 139 21.37 8.45 14.11
CA GLU A 139 21.56 9.84 13.72
C GLU A 139 20.39 10.34 12.84
N ALA A 140 19.99 11.60 13.03
CA ALA A 140 18.96 12.26 12.23
C ALA A 140 19.48 12.67 10.84
N ILE A 141 18.68 12.46 9.79
CA ILE A 141 18.97 12.97 8.43
C ILE A 141 18.50 14.43 8.28
N ILE A 142 17.44 14.80 9.01
CA ILE A 142 16.75 16.09 8.92
C ILE A 142 16.84 16.77 10.28
N ASP A 143 17.16 18.07 10.28
CA ASP A 143 17.13 18.88 11.48
C ASP A 143 15.69 19.16 11.99
N GLU A 144 15.56 19.42 13.28
CA GLU A 144 14.23 19.66 13.89
C GLU A 144 13.54 20.92 13.32
N LYS A 145 14.28 21.97 12.96
CA LYS A 145 13.71 23.22 12.42
C LYS A 145 13.03 22.97 11.07
N LEU A 146 13.68 22.22 10.20
CA LEU A 146 13.13 21.87 8.90
C LEU A 146 11.93 20.92 9.06
N TRP A 147 12.03 19.97 9.98
CA TRP A 147 10.92 19.07 10.31
C TRP A 147 9.68 19.85 10.80
N ASP A 148 9.82 20.72 11.79
CA ASP A 148 8.72 21.49 12.37
C ASP A 148 8.05 22.40 11.34
N LYS A 149 8.84 23.05 10.47
CA LYS A 149 8.32 23.82 9.34
C LYS A 149 7.45 22.95 8.42
N VAL A 150 7.89 21.73 8.12
CA VAL A 150 7.16 20.78 7.29
C VAL A 150 5.89 20.31 7.99
N GLN A 151 5.95 19.97 9.28
CA GLN A 151 4.76 19.54 10.04
C GLN A 151 3.71 20.67 10.13
N THR A 152 4.13 21.92 10.35
CA THR A 152 3.22 23.08 10.34
C THR A 152 2.49 23.20 8.98
N ILE A 153 3.20 23.04 7.88
CA ILE A 153 2.60 23.05 6.53
C ILE A 153 1.63 21.86 6.35
N LEU A 154 1.97 20.68 6.87
CA LEU A 154 1.10 19.51 6.81
C LEU A 154 -0.18 19.71 7.62
N GLU A 155 -0.06 20.27 8.82
CA GLU A 155 -1.20 20.56 9.70
C GLU A 155 -2.15 21.61 9.13
N SER A 156 -1.64 22.68 8.55
CA SER A 156 -2.46 23.69 7.89
C SER A 156 -3.29 23.13 6.71
N LYS A 157 -2.92 21.96 6.19
CA LYS A 157 -3.64 21.25 5.13
C LYS A 157 -4.56 20.14 5.63
N LYS A 158 -4.52 19.80 6.92
CA LYS A 158 -5.47 18.85 7.54
C LYS A 158 -6.89 19.45 7.51
N GLY A 159 -7.89 18.57 7.48
CA GLY A 159 -9.28 18.98 7.54
C GLY A 159 -9.91 19.45 6.22
N LYS A 160 -9.15 19.58 5.13
CA LYS A 160 -9.75 19.78 3.82
C LYS A 160 -10.41 18.47 3.38
N PRO A 161 -11.72 18.47 3.07
CA PRO A 161 -12.44 17.26 2.73
C PRO A 161 -11.78 16.57 1.53
N ALA A 162 -11.68 15.24 1.61
CA ALA A 162 -11.25 14.45 0.47
C ALA A 162 -12.20 14.71 -0.70
N ARG A 163 -11.66 14.80 -1.93
CA ARG A 163 -12.49 14.95 -3.12
C ARG A 163 -13.35 13.70 -3.28
N ILE A 164 -14.66 13.86 -3.07
CA ILE A 164 -15.65 12.83 -3.38
C ILE A 164 -15.94 12.93 -4.88
N TYR A 165 -15.90 11.81 -5.57
CA TYR A 165 -16.28 11.70 -6.96
C TYR A 165 -17.72 11.18 -7.01
N ASP A 166 -18.64 12.06 -7.34
CA ASP A 166 -20.04 11.70 -7.57
C ASP A 166 -20.16 11.04 -8.93
N GLY A 167 -20.74 9.85 -8.99
CA GLY A 167 -21.00 9.12 -10.23
C GLY A 167 -20.59 7.65 -10.18
N GLU A 168 -21.11 6.91 -11.15
CA GLU A 168 -20.82 5.48 -11.34
C GLU A 168 -19.63 5.32 -12.30
N TYR A 169 -18.67 4.54 -11.88
CA TYR A 169 -17.43 4.28 -12.63
C TYR A 169 -17.19 2.77 -12.82
N PRO A 170 -18.05 2.09 -13.61
CA PRO A 170 -18.04 0.63 -13.73
C PRO A 170 -16.74 0.07 -14.30
N LEU A 171 -16.01 0.86 -15.08
CA LEU A 171 -14.74 0.44 -15.69
C LEU A 171 -13.52 0.69 -14.79
N THR A 172 -13.71 1.20 -13.57
CA THR A 172 -12.60 1.37 -12.61
C THR A 172 -12.00 0.04 -12.21
N GLY A 173 -10.67 -0.08 -12.30
CA GLY A 173 -9.95 -1.33 -12.03
C GLY A 173 -9.89 -2.30 -13.21
N ILE A 174 -10.79 -2.16 -14.21
CA ILE A 174 -10.83 -2.98 -15.43
C ILE A 174 -9.96 -2.36 -16.51
N LEU A 175 -10.14 -1.06 -16.78
CA LEU A 175 -9.36 -0.36 -17.80
C LEU A 175 -7.88 -0.31 -17.45
N LYS A 176 -7.05 -0.62 -18.44
CA LYS A 176 -5.59 -0.54 -18.36
C LYS A 176 -5.06 0.56 -19.28
N CYS A 177 -3.99 1.21 -18.86
CA CYS A 177 -3.30 2.18 -19.68
C CYS A 177 -2.65 1.48 -20.89
N PRO A 178 -2.90 1.89 -22.13
CA PRO A 178 -2.35 1.22 -23.32
C PRO A 178 -0.82 1.33 -23.40
N LYS A 179 -0.22 2.33 -22.75
CA LYS A 179 1.22 2.57 -22.81
C LYS A 179 2.00 1.79 -21.72
N CYS A 180 1.50 1.75 -20.47
CA CYS A 180 2.25 1.19 -19.36
C CYS A 180 1.53 0.05 -18.62
N GLY A 181 0.36 -0.39 -19.08
CA GLY A 181 -0.41 -1.48 -18.47
C GLY A 181 -1.02 -1.17 -17.08
N ALA A 182 -0.71 -0.03 -16.47
CA ALA A 182 -1.24 0.32 -15.16
C ALA A 182 -2.75 0.52 -15.18
N GLY A 183 -3.44 0.21 -14.08
CA GLY A 183 -4.86 0.47 -13.93
C GLY A 183 -5.18 1.95 -14.15
N MET A 184 -6.28 2.23 -14.85
CA MET A 184 -6.78 3.59 -14.99
C MET A 184 -7.60 4.00 -13.77
N VAL A 185 -7.49 5.26 -13.40
CA VAL A 185 -8.13 5.85 -12.22
C VAL A 185 -8.92 7.08 -12.61
N ILE A 186 -9.94 7.42 -11.80
CA ILE A 186 -10.79 8.59 -12.07
C ILE A 186 -10.00 9.88 -11.87
N MET A 187 -10.11 10.76 -12.85
CA MET A 187 -9.62 12.13 -12.81
C MET A 187 -10.77 13.09 -13.18
N ARG A 188 -10.82 14.23 -12.50
CA ARG A 188 -11.81 15.28 -12.77
C ARG A 188 -11.10 16.58 -13.12
N THR A 189 -11.54 17.20 -14.19
CA THR A 189 -11.16 18.56 -14.59
C THR A 189 -12.37 19.46 -14.45
N THR A 190 -12.18 20.65 -13.93
CA THR A 190 -13.22 21.68 -13.84
C THR A 190 -12.82 22.82 -14.78
N ASN A 191 -13.61 23.07 -15.77
CA ASN A 191 -13.43 24.18 -16.72
C ASN A 191 -14.44 25.26 -16.36
N THR A 192 -14.00 26.50 -16.30
CA THR A 192 -14.88 27.66 -16.20
C THR A 192 -15.25 28.09 -17.62
N LEU A 193 -16.53 28.12 -17.93
CA LEU A 193 -17.06 28.56 -19.21
C LEU A 193 -17.05 30.09 -19.27
N LYS A 194 -17.30 30.66 -20.46
CA LYS A 194 -17.33 32.13 -20.69
C LYS A 194 -18.38 32.87 -19.85
N ASP A 195 -19.45 32.18 -19.50
CA ASP A 195 -20.55 32.64 -18.64
C ASP A 195 -20.26 32.53 -17.13
N GLY A 196 -19.06 32.15 -16.74
CA GLY A 196 -18.66 31.92 -15.34
C GLY A 196 -19.11 30.59 -14.75
N THR A 197 -19.91 29.79 -15.45
CA THR A 197 -20.36 28.49 -14.98
C THR A 197 -19.20 27.48 -14.97
N LYS A 198 -19.20 26.57 -13.99
CA LYS A 198 -18.16 25.56 -13.82
C LYS A 198 -18.61 24.21 -14.36
N LYS A 199 -18.08 23.81 -15.52
CA LYS A 199 -18.31 22.48 -16.08
C LYS A 199 -17.30 21.49 -15.58
N ARG A 200 -17.77 20.42 -14.92
CA ARG A 200 -16.94 19.32 -14.43
C ARG A 200 -16.93 18.19 -15.45
N ILE A 201 -15.74 17.78 -15.90
CA ILE A 201 -15.55 16.68 -16.84
C ILE A 201 -14.74 15.59 -16.14
N GLN A 202 -15.20 14.34 -16.26
CA GLN A 202 -14.59 13.18 -15.63
C GLN A 202 -13.91 12.32 -16.69
N TYR A 203 -12.74 11.77 -16.31
CA TYR A 203 -11.91 10.95 -17.19
C TYR A 203 -11.43 9.70 -16.44
N TYR A 204 -11.28 8.61 -17.15
CA TYR A 204 -10.36 7.56 -16.80
C TYR A 204 -8.97 7.97 -17.26
N ALA A 205 -7.98 8.00 -16.39
CA ALA A 205 -6.62 8.43 -16.69
C ALA A 205 -5.61 7.43 -16.14
N CYS A 206 -4.41 7.38 -16.71
CA CYS A 206 -3.35 6.49 -16.28
C CYS A 206 -3.01 6.68 -14.79
N GLY A 207 -3.09 5.61 -14.00
CA GLY A 207 -2.77 5.62 -12.58
C GLY A 207 -1.31 5.93 -12.28
N ASN A 208 -0.38 5.42 -13.10
CA ASN A 208 1.04 5.74 -12.96
C ASN A 208 1.31 7.23 -13.20
N TRP A 209 0.76 7.80 -14.27
CA TRP A 209 0.88 9.24 -14.50
C TRP A 209 0.31 10.07 -13.36
N LYS A 210 -0.86 9.69 -12.85
CA LYS A 210 -1.52 10.43 -11.77
C LYS A 210 -0.73 10.40 -10.47
N ASN A 211 -0.15 9.25 -10.12
CA ASN A 211 0.49 9.01 -8.83
C ASN A 211 2.01 9.17 -8.84
N LYS A 212 2.67 8.94 -9.99
CA LYS A 212 4.14 8.96 -10.11
C LYS A 212 4.66 10.08 -11.02
N GLY A 213 3.79 10.72 -11.81
CA GLY A 213 4.13 11.86 -12.66
C GLY A 213 4.44 11.52 -14.12
N THR A 214 4.82 12.56 -14.88
CA THR A 214 5.08 12.47 -16.33
C THR A 214 6.36 11.71 -16.67
N ALA A 215 7.27 11.57 -15.73
CA ALA A 215 8.49 10.77 -15.89
C ALA A 215 8.19 9.28 -16.14
N VAL A 216 7.08 8.77 -15.60
CA VAL A 216 6.74 7.35 -15.66
C VAL A 216 5.76 7.05 -16.79
N CYS A 217 4.75 7.91 -17.02
CA CYS A 217 3.77 7.72 -18.09
C CYS A 217 3.08 9.06 -18.44
N ASN A 218 2.34 9.07 -19.56
CA ASN A 218 1.46 10.16 -19.94
C ASN A 218 0.05 9.97 -19.37
N SER A 219 -0.82 11.02 -19.46
CA SER A 219 -2.18 10.95 -18.92
C SER A 219 -3.04 9.86 -19.57
N ASN A 220 -2.89 9.63 -20.88
CA ASN A 220 -3.64 8.64 -21.67
C ASN A 220 -5.12 8.58 -21.21
N SER A 221 -5.77 9.75 -21.18
CA SER A 221 -7.10 9.89 -20.58
C SER A 221 -8.22 9.76 -21.62
N ILE A 222 -9.31 9.12 -21.20
CA ILE A 222 -10.56 9.04 -21.96
C ILE A 222 -11.72 9.55 -21.10
N ARG A 223 -12.69 10.27 -21.69
CA ARG A 223 -13.89 10.70 -20.96
C ARG A 223 -14.69 9.51 -20.47
N VAL A 224 -15.17 9.57 -19.23
CA VAL A 224 -15.94 8.48 -18.60
C VAL A 224 -17.14 8.09 -19.46
N ASN A 225 -17.96 9.05 -19.89
CA ASN A 225 -19.16 8.79 -20.68
C ASN A 225 -18.82 8.07 -22.00
N LYS A 226 -17.80 8.56 -22.74
CA LYS A 226 -17.40 7.91 -24.02
C LYS A 226 -16.89 6.49 -23.82
N ALA A 227 -16.12 6.26 -22.75
CA ALA A 227 -15.61 4.92 -22.47
C ALA A 227 -16.73 3.95 -22.06
N ASN A 228 -17.64 4.41 -21.20
CA ASN A 228 -18.78 3.61 -20.76
C ASN A 228 -19.69 3.27 -21.94
N GLU A 229 -20.10 4.28 -22.73
CA GLU A 229 -20.93 4.11 -23.91
C GLU A 229 -20.34 3.08 -24.88
N TYR A 230 -19.07 3.23 -25.24
CA TYR A 230 -18.40 2.31 -26.16
C TYR A 230 -18.40 0.86 -25.61
N VAL A 231 -18.02 0.68 -24.34
CA VAL A 231 -17.92 -0.66 -23.75
C VAL A 231 -19.31 -1.28 -23.61
N PHE A 232 -20.32 -0.54 -23.15
CA PHE A 232 -21.67 -1.08 -22.99
C PHE A 232 -22.32 -1.40 -24.32
N THR A 233 -22.10 -0.59 -25.36
CA THR A 233 -22.56 -0.90 -26.73
C THR A 233 -21.94 -2.20 -27.21
N LYS A 234 -20.62 -2.38 -27.03
CA LYS A 234 -19.94 -3.62 -27.42
C LYS A 234 -20.42 -4.84 -26.62
N ILE A 235 -20.71 -4.67 -25.34
CA ILE A 235 -21.32 -5.74 -24.52
C ILE A 235 -22.71 -6.11 -25.06
N SER A 236 -23.54 -5.11 -25.36
CA SER A 236 -24.89 -5.34 -25.94
C SER A 236 -24.82 -6.06 -27.28
N GLU A 237 -23.93 -5.65 -28.18
CA GLU A 237 -23.69 -6.36 -29.46
C GLU A 237 -23.30 -7.83 -29.24
N LEU A 238 -22.41 -8.09 -28.28
CA LEU A 238 -21.98 -9.45 -27.95
C LEU A 238 -23.12 -10.29 -27.36
N LEU A 239 -23.93 -9.71 -26.46
CA LEU A 239 -25.05 -10.41 -25.84
C LEU A 239 -26.20 -10.66 -26.82
N SER A 240 -26.33 -9.86 -27.87
CA SER A 240 -27.31 -10.09 -28.93
C SER A 240 -26.94 -11.26 -29.86
N ASN A 241 -25.71 -11.75 -29.80
CA ASN A 241 -25.24 -12.90 -30.58
C ASN A 241 -25.33 -14.20 -29.77
N GLU A 242 -26.41 -14.98 -29.98
CA GLU A 242 -26.68 -16.20 -29.22
C GLU A 242 -25.53 -17.24 -29.27
N LYS A 243 -24.89 -17.40 -30.45
CA LYS A 243 -23.75 -18.32 -30.60
C LYS A 243 -22.57 -17.90 -29.73
N MET A 244 -22.31 -16.59 -29.65
CA MET A 244 -21.22 -16.03 -28.88
C MET A 244 -21.47 -16.14 -27.37
N VAL A 245 -22.71 -15.90 -26.93
CA VAL A 245 -23.14 -16.11 -25.54
C VAL A 245 -22.95 -17.55 -25.12
N LYS A 246 -23.38 -18.52 -25.92
CA LYS A 246 -23.16 -19.96 -25.66
C LYS A 246 -21.66 -20.29 -25.50
N THR A 247 -20.82 -19.73 -26.38
CA THR A 247 -19.37 -19.94 -26.32
C THR A 247 -18.78 -19.35 -25.05
N ILE A 248 -19.17 -18.15 -24.65
CA ILE A 248 -18.71 -17.48 -23.40
C ILE A 248 -19.12 -18.31 -22.19
N VAL A 249 -20.39 -18.73 -22.10
CA VAL A 249 -20.92 -19.55 -20.99
C VAL A 249 -20.13 -20.87 -20.88
N ASN A 250 -19.89 -21.54 -21.99
CA ASN A 250 -19.13 -22.78 -22.03
C ASN A 250 -17.68 -22.57 -21.54
N ASN A 251 -17.03 -21.48 -21.95
CA ASN A 251 -15.68 -21.15 -21.51
C ASN A 251 -15.64 -20.84 -20.03
N ILE A 252 -16.58 -20.06 -19.49
CA ILE A 252 -16.70 -19.76 -18.07
C ILE A 252 -16.92 -21.04 -17.27
N ASN A 253 -17.82 -21.91 -17.69
CA ASN A 253 -18.09 -23.19 -17.04
C ASN A 253 -16.84 -24.08 -17.06
N ARG A 254 -16.10 -24.15 -18.15
CA ARG A 254 -14.85 -24.90 -18.26
C ARG A 254 -13.77 -24.38 -17.28
N GLU A 255 -13.58 -23.08 -17.20
CA GLU A 255 -12.64 -22.48 -16.24
C GLU A 255 -13.08 -22.66 -14.78
N ARG A 256 -14.37 -22.63 -14.52
CA ARG A 256 -14.95 -22.92 -13.22
C ARG A 256 -14.70 -24.37 -12.80
N GLN A 257 -14.91 -25.32 -13.72
CA GLN A 257 -14.63 -26.74 -13.49
C GLN A 257 -13.15 -27.01 -13.18
N LYS A 258 -12.24 -26.37 -13.89
CA LYS A 258 -10.80 -26.46 -13.61
C LYS A 258 -10.43 -26.03 -12.19
N LYS A 259 -11.12 -25.02 -11.63
CA LYS A 259 -10.89 -24.54 -10.26
C LYS A 259 -11.58 -25.40 -9.19
N ILE A 260 -12.74 -25.95 -9.50
CA ILE A 260 -13.54 -26.74 -8.55
C ILE A 260 -13.00 -28.16 -8.41
N ASN A 261 -12.55 -28.79 -9.52
CA ASN A 261 -12.06 -30.17 -9.52
C ASN A 261 -10.89 -30.43 -8.54
N PRO A 262 -9.87 -29.57 -8.41
CA PRO A 262 -8.83 -29.77 -7.41
C PRO A 262 -9.37 -29.70 -5.98
N ALA A 263 -10.26 -28.73 -5.68
CA ALA A 263 -10.85 -28.58 -4.36
C ALA A 263 -11.77 -29.77 -3.99
N LYS A 264 -12.53 -30.31 -4.94
CA LYS A 264 -13.32 -31.54 -4.74
C LYS A 264 -12.46 -32.75 -4.42
N LYS A 265 -11.37 -32.94 -5.17
CA LYS A 265 -10.43 -34.05 -4.93
C LYS A 265 -9.78 -33.95 -3.55
N GLU A 266 -9.45 -32.73 -3.11
CA GLU A 266 -8.88 -32.52 -1.78
C GLU A 266 -9.89 -32.76 -0.67
N LEU A 267 -11.16 -32.37 -0.84
CA LEU A 267 -12.25 -32.69 0.07
C LEU A 267 -12.44 -34.21 0.20
N GLU A 268 -12.52 -34.93 -0.90
CA GLU A 268 -12.65 -36.40 -0.92
C GLU A 268 -11.44 -37.09 -0.23
N ARG A 269 -10.24 -36.52 -0.33
CA ARG A 269 -9.06 -37.03 0.37
C ARG A 269 -9.17 -36.81 1.88
N ILE A 270 -9.58 -35.63 2.30
CA ILE A 270 -9.76 -35.28 3.72
C ILE A 270 -10.86 -36.15 4.34
N ASP A 271 -11.98 -36.35 3.67
CA ASP A 271 -13.06 -37.19 4.15
C ASP A 271 -12.60 -38.64 4.38
N LYS A 272 -11.83 -39.21 3.44
CA LYS A 272 -11.24 -40.55 3.60
C LYS A 272 -10.22 -40.64 4.76
N GLU A 273 -9.48 -39.57 5.02
CA GLU A 273 -8.57 -39.53 6.17
C GLU A 273 -9.34 -39.43 7.49
N LEU A 274 -10.41 -38.64 7.54
CA LEU A 274 -11.31 -38.56 8.70
C LEU A 274 -11.95 -39.92 9.02
N GLU A 275 -12.49 -40.63 8.03
CA GLU A 275 -13.02 -41.96 8.20
C GLU A 275 -11.99 -42.95 8.78
N LYS A 276 -10.75 -42.91 8.33
CA LYS A 276 -9.66 -43.73 8.84
C LYS A 276 -9.33 -43.43 10.31
N ILE A 277 -9.38 -42.16 10.67
CA ILE A 277 -9.11 -41.70 12.07
C ILE A 277 -10.27 -42.16 12.96
N ASP A 278 -11.51 -41.99 12.52
CA ASP A 278 -12.69 -42.45 13.28
C ASP A 278 -12.70 -43.96 13.50
N ARG A 279 -12.36 -44.76 12.47
CA ARG A 279 -12.18 -46.21 12.63
C ARG A 279 -11.08 -46.57 13.62
N LYS A 280 -9.97 -45.84 13.62
CA LYS A 280 -8.89 -46.09 14.62
C LYS A 280 -9.32 -45.68 16.01
N LYS A 281 -10.08 -44.60 16.16
CA LYS A 281 -10.65 -44.12 17.42
C LYS A 281 -11.61 -45.18 18.00
N THR A 282 -12.54 -45.71 17.19
CA THR A 282 -13.49 -46.75 17.60
C THR A 282 -12.75 -47.99 18.07
N LYS A 283 -11.75 -48.49 17.32
CA LYS A 283 -10.94 -49.63 17.75
C LYS A 283 -10.18 -49.43 19.05
N LEU A 284 -9.73 -48.21 19.35
CA LEU A 284 -9.09 -47.84 20.60
C LEU A 284 -10.08 -47.86 21.78
N PHE A 285 -11.30 -47.42 21.56
CA PHE A 285 -12.38 -47.51 22.58
C PHE A 285 -12.90 -48.92 22.82
N GLU A 286 -12.86 -49.81 21.81
CA GLU A 286 -13.25 -51.23 21.96
C GLU A 286 -12.15 -52.08 22.61
N ALA A 287 -10.90 -51.59 22.69
CA ALA A 287 -9.76 -52.28 23.27
C ALA A 287 -9.48 -51.90 24.73
N TYR A 288 -10.28 -50.99 25.28
CA TYR A 288 -10.30 -50.59 26.69
C TYR A 288 -11.59 -51.05 27.35
#